data_5db5159510e4078b1b79cceaa1948c20
#
_entry.id   5db5159510e4078b1b79cceaa1948c20
#
_cell.length_a   1.000
_cell.length_b   1.000
_cell.length_c   1.000
_cell.angle_alpha   90.00
_cell.angle_beta   90.00
_cell.angle_gamma   90.00
#
_symmetry.space_group_name_H-M   'P 1'
#
loop_
_entity.id
_entity.type
_entity.pdbx_description
1 polymer ?
#
loop_
_entity_poly.entity_id
_entity_poly.type
_entity_poly.pdbx_seq_one_letter_code
_entity_poly.pdbx_strand_id
1 'polypeptide(L)'
;YLQQKAASLSLPYHFDGFDGLDIYKRIAPYKHFLKLSNCKQKTIEAFLGIGREDKYSGGELISIYHDYVKEPIEDFRDLLLLHNKEDIIGMLKVLPILAYHDLFNGEVNAKKVQANYYTDYSGNRRQELLMTLSLPTPLPVPVSLSVGSCYFKGEDDTATLKVPLIEEELKYFYANYKDYYY
;
A
#
# COMPACT_ATOMS: atom_id res chain seq x y z
N TYR A 1 16.50 17.05 -3.82
CA TYR A 1 15.92 18.19 -4.57
C TYR A 1 15.86 19.47 -3.74
N LEU A 2 15.16 19.51 -2.58
CA LEU A 2 15.01 20.72 -1.76
C LEU A 2 16.37 21.30 -1.31
N GLN A 3 17.28 20.46 -0.85
CA GLN A 3 18.62 20.84 -0.44
C GLN A 3 19.44 21.44 -1.59
N GLN A 4 19.40 20.80 -2.78
CA GLN A 4 20.04 21.33 -3.98
C GLN A 4 19.44 22.65 -4.42
N LYS A 5 18.10 22.80 -4.31
CA LYS A 5 17.41 24.04 -4.68
C LYS A 5 17.73 25.16 -3.71
N ALA A 6 17.75 24.88 -2.40
CA ALA A 6 18.17 25.86 -1.39
C ALA A 6 19.61 26.32 -1.65
N ALA A 7 20.54 25.39 -1.91
CA ALA A 7 21.92 25.72 -2.24
C ALA A 7 22.02 26.58 -3.52
N SER A 8 21.30 26.24 -4.58
CA SER A 8 21.30 27.00 -5.85
C SER A 8 20.77 28.43 -5.71
N LEU A 9 19.92 28.67 -4.71
CA LEU A 9 19.34 29.98 -4.40
C LEU A 9 20.07 30.67 -3.25
N SER A 10 21.19 30.14 -2.77
CA SER A 10 21.95 30.65 -1.63
C SER A 10 21.10 30.86 -0.37
N LEU A 11 20.11 30.00 -0.16
CA LEU A 11 19.24 30.05 1.02
C LEU A 11 19.91 29.31 2.20
N PRO A 12 19.81 29.83 3.43
CA PRO A 12 20.47 29.25 4.61
C PRO A 12 19.70 28.05 5.20
N TYR A 13 19.04 27.27 4.37
CA TYR A 13 18.28 26.11 4.83
C TYR A 13 19.10 24.83 4.75
N HIS A 14 19.19 24.12 5.87
CA HIS A 14 19.80 22.82 5.99
C HIS A 14 18.75 21.79 6.37
N PHE A 15 18.72 20.69 5.64
CA PHE A 15 17.73 19.61 5.84
C PHE A 15 18.35 18.35 6.47
N ASP A 16 19.62 18.43 6.91
CA ASP A 16 20.38 17.27 7.41
C ASP A 16 19.86 16.71 8.74
N GLY A 17 19.03 17.48 9.48
CA GLY A 17 18.40 17.06 10.73
C GLY A 17 16.99 16.49 10.55
N PHE A 18 16.51 16.30 9.33
CA PHE A 18 15.17 15.78 9.06
C PHE A 18 15.23 14.38 8.47
N ASP A 19 14.47 13.47 9.06
CA ASP A 19 14.28 12.15 8.48
C ASP A 19 13.37 12.23 7.24
N GLY A 20 13.84 11.66 6.14
CA GLY A 20 13.08 11.61 4.90
C GLY A 20 12.18 10.38 4.84
N LEU A 21 10.87 10.58 4.65
CA LEU A 21 9.93 9.51 4.38
C LEU A 21 9.52 9.52 2.91
N ASP A 22 9.93 8.49 2.17
CA ASP A 22 9.54 8.29 0.77
C ASP A 22 8.37 7.29 0.71
N ILE A 23 7.14 7.83 0.63
CA ILE A 23 5.90 7.04 0.58
C ILE A 23 5.90 6.13 -0.66
N TYR A 24 6.38 6.62 -1.80
CA TYR A 24 6.44 5.82 -3.03
C TYR A 24 7.29 4.55 -2.82
N LYS A 25 8.49 4.68 -2.28
CA LYS A 25 9.38 3.54 -2.01
C LYS A 25 8.78 2.55 -1.03
N ARG A 26 8.03 3.04 -0.04
CA ARG A 26 7.37 2.19 0.95
C ARG A 26 6.20 1.41 0.37
N ILE A 27 5.45 1.98 -0.58
CA ILE A 27 4.20 1.41 -1.10
C ILE A 27 4.39 0.66 -2.43
N ALA A 28 5.38 1.01 -3.23
CA ALA A 28 5.62 0.38 -4.53
C ALA A 28 5.68 -1.16 -4.49
N PRO A 29 6.27 -1.83 -3.48
CA PRO A 29 6.25 -3.29 -3.37
C PRO A 29 4.84 -3.89 -3.27
N TYR A 30 3.89 -3.16 -2.70
CA TYR A 30 2.52 -3.62 -2.43
C TYR A 30 1.51 -3.20 -3.49
N LYS A 31 1.96 -2.57 -4.57
CA LYS A 31 1.12 -2.06 -5.67
C LYS A 31 0.10 -3.10 -6.18
N HIS A 32 0.54 -4.33 -6.40
CA HIS A 32 -0.32 -5.40 -6.92
C HIS A 32 -1.31 -5.90 -5.87
N PHE A 33 -0.87 -6.00 -4.61
CA PHE A 33 -1.73 -6.33 -3.48
C PHE A 33 -2.86 -5.32 -3.32
N LEU A 34 -2.55 -4.03 -3.43
CA LEU A 34 -3.51 -2.93 -3.35
C LEU A 34 -4.29 -2.72 -4.65
N LYS A 35 -3.98 -3.47 -5.71
CA LYS A 35 -4.61 -3.33 -7.04
C LYS A 35 -4.51 -1.91 -7.61
N LEU A 36 -3.43 -1.20 -7.28
CA LEU A 36 -3.17 0.14 -7.80
C LEU A 36 -2.64 0.07 -9.24
N SER A 37 -3.11 0.94 -10.12
CA SER A 37 -2.57 1.08 -11.47
C SER A 37 -1.13 1.62 -11.48
N ASN A 38 -0.83 2.52 -10.55
CA ASN A 38 0.49 3.09 -10.28
C ASN A 38 0.53 3.62 -8.84
N CYS A 39 1.70 4.11 -8.38
CA CYS A 39 1.87 4.70 -7.06
C CYS A 39 2.00 6.23 -7.10
N LYS A 40 1.41 6.90 -8.09
CA LYS A 40 1.32 8.36 -8.10
C LYS A 40 0.37 8.84 -7.01
N GLN A 41 0.59 10.06 -6.50
CA GLN A 41 -0.21 10.63 -5.42
C GLN A 41 -1.71 10.58 -5.72
N LYS A 42 -2.16 11.05 -6.90
CA LYS A 42 -3.58 11.01 -7.31
C LYS A 42 -4.19 9.60 -7.30
N THR A 43 -3.41 8.57 -7.62
CA THR A 43 -3.87 7.17 -7.57
C THR A 43 -4.05 6.69 -6.14
N ILE A 44 -3.12 7.06 -5.26
CA ILE A 44 -3.21 6.73 -3.83
C ILE A 44 -4.37 7.49 -3.18
N GLU A 45 -4.54 8.78 -3.51
CA GLU A 45 -5.67 9.59 -3.04
C GLU A 45 -7.01 8.96 -3.43
N ALA A 46 -7.16 8.57 -4.70
CA ALA A 46 -8.38 7.90 -5.18
C ALA A 46 -8.63 6.58 -4.44
N PHE A 47 -7.59 5.78 -4.19
CA PHE A 47 -7.69 4.54 -3.43
C PHE A 47 -8.15 4.79 -1.98
N LEU A 48 -7.68 5.86 -1.36
CA LEU A 48 -8.06 6.26 0.01
C LEU A 48 -9.39 7.03 0.08
N GLY A 49 -10.06 7.26 -1.06
CA GLY A 49 -11.30 8.04 -1.10
C GLY A 49 -11.11 9.54 -0.91
N ILE A 50 -9.90 10.05 -1.13
CA ILE A 50 -9.58 11.48 -1.02
C ILE A 50 -9.98 12.17 -2.32
N GLY A 51 -10.97 13.06 -2.25
CA GLY A 51 -11.37 13.87 -3.40
C GLY A 51 -10.42 15.03 -3.67
N ARG A 52 -10.32 15.44 -4.94
CA ARG A 52 -9.62 16.64 -5.42
C ARG A 52 -10.56 17.51 -6.26
N GLU A 53 -10.38 18.82 -6.19
CA GLU A 53 -11.02 19.77 -7.07
C GLU A 53 -10.23 19.90 -8.39
N ASP A 54 -8.89 19.82 -8.29
CA ASP A 54 -8.00 19.81 -9.46
C ASP A 54 -8.15 18.51 -10.28
N LYS A 55 -8.62 18.65 -11.51
CA LYS A 55 -8.83 17.55 -12.47
C LYS A 55 -7.72 17.39 -13.49
N TYR A 56 -6.79 18.34 -13.56
CA TYR A 56 -5.75 18.38 -14.58
C TYR A 56 -4.59 17.43 -14.24
N SER A 57 -4.00 16.86 -15.27
CA SER A 57 -2.75 16.12 -15.16
C SER A 57 -1.56 17.08 -15.08
N GLY A 58 -0.43 16.62 -14.52
CA GLY A 58 0.79 17.43 -14.50
C GLY A 58 1.27 17.86 -15.91
N GLY A 59 0.99 17.07 -16.95
CA GLY A 59 1.32 17.43 -18.33
C GLY A 59 0.49 18.61 -18.84
N GLU A 60 -0.81 18.60 -18.56
CA GLU A 60 -1.72 19.71 -18.95
C GLU A 60 -1.34 21.00 -18.20
N LEU A 61 -0.94 20.90 -16.94
CA LEU A 61 -0.51 22.05 -16.16
C LEU A 61 0.78 22.70 -16.67
N ILE A 62 1.68 21.94 -17.30
CA ILE A 62 2.85 22.51 -17.96
C ILE A 62 2.42 23.46 -19.10
N SER A 63 1.43 23.06 -19.89
CA SER A 63 0.89 23.92 -20.96
C SER A 63 0.23 25.16 -20.40
N ILE A 64 -0.60 25.02 -19.37
CA ILE A 64 -1.26 26.13 -18.68
C ILE A 64 -0.23 27.09 -18.08
N TYR A 65 0.87 26.57 -17.51
CA TYR A 65 1.96 27.41 -17.02
C TYR A 65 2.63 28.21 -18.13
N HIS A 66 2.90 27.59 -19.29
CA HIS A 66 3.46 28.30 -20.43
C HIS A 66 2.54 29.37 -20.99
N ASP A 67 1.23 29.11 -20.98
CA ASP A 67 0.24 30.09 -21.40
C ASP A 67 0.13 31.25 -20.41
N TYR A 68 0.16 30.95 -19.11
CA TYR A 68 0.22 31.99 -18.05
C TYR A 68 1.48 32.87 -18.14
N VAL A 69 2.63 32.30 -18.52
CA VAL A 69 3.86 33.09 -18.68
C VAL A 69 3.77 34.03 -19.88
N LYS A 70 3.06 33.63 -20.96
CA LYS A 70 2.84 34.49 -22.15
C LYS A 70 1.81 35.58 -21.87
N GLU A 71 0.72 35.19 -21.24
CA GLU A 71 -0.42 36.05 -20.90
C GLU A 71 -0.88 35.75 -19.47
N PRO A 72 -0.54 36.62 -18.49
CA PRO A 72 -0.86 36.42 -17.08
C PRO A 72 -2.35 36.57 -16.78
N ILE A 73 -3.14 35.54 -17.10
CA ILE A 73 -4.57 35.44 -16.80
C ILE A 73 -4.73 34.89 -15.37
N GLU A 74 -5.60 35.52 -14.55
CA GLU A 74 -5.83 35.11 -13.17
C GLU A 74 -6.32 33.68 -13.02
N ASP A 75 -7.22 33.24 -13.91
CA ASP A 75 -7.74 31.88 -13.90
C ASP A 75 -6.64 30.83 -14.05
N PHE A 76 -5.64 31.05 -14.87
CA PHE A 76 -4.49 30.16 -15.02
C PHE A 76 -3.65 30.13 -13.73
N ARG A 77 -3.41 31.28 -13.13
CA ARG A 77 -2.70 31.39 -11.85
C ARG A 77 -3.42 30.59 -10.77
N ASP A 78 -4.72 30.81 -10.63
CA ASP A 78 -5.52 30.21 -9.57
C ASP A 78 -5.60 28.69 -9.73
N LEU A 79 -5.67 28.19 -10.96
CA LEU A 79 -5.61 26.76 -11.27
C LEU A 79 -4.24 26.14 -10.86
N LEU A 80 -3.13 26.81 -11.20
CA LEU A 80 -1.79 26.36 -10.85
C LEU A 80 -1.59 26.37 -9.33
N LEU A 81 -2.11 27.38 -8.63
CA LEU A 81 -2.07 27.48 -7.18
C LEU A 81 -2.94 26.41 -6.51
N LEU A 82 -4.14 26.13 -7.05
CA LEU A 82 -5.01 25.07 -6.56
C LEU A 82 -4.30 23.71 -6.64
N HIS A 83 -3.72 23.39 -7.80
CA HIS A 83 -2.98 22.15 -7.98
C HIS A 83 -1.85 21.99 -6.96
N ASN A 84 -1.00 23.02 -6.82
CA ASN A 84 0.13 22.99 -5.89
C ASN A 84 -0.34 22.87 -4.43
N LYS A 85 -1.41 23.58 -4.05
CA LYS A 85 -2.02 23.48 -2.73
C LYS A 85 -2.52 22.07 -2.45
N GLU A 86 -3.22 21.46 -3.41
CA GLU A 86 -3.75 20.09 -3.25
C GLU A 86 -2.64 19.05 -3.21
N ASP A 87 -1.57 19.22 -3.96
CA ASP A 87 -0.41 18.32 -3.90
C ASP A 87 0.26 18.37 -2.52
N ILE A 88 0.44 19.56 -1.93
CA ILE A 88 1.04 19.71 -0.61
C ILE A 88 0.14 19.12 0.48
N ILE A 89 -1.14 19.48 0.47
CA ILE A 89 -2.11 18.98 1.47
C ILE A 89 -2.33 17.47 1.28
N GLY A 90 -2.40 17.01 0.04
CA GLY A 90 -2.57 15.62 -0.33
C GLY A 90 -1.45 14.72 0.20
N MET A 91 -0.19 15.21 0.21
CA MET A 91 0.93 14.44 0.79
C MET A 91 0.70 14.04 2.25
N LEU A 92 0.06 14.89 3.05
CA LEU A 92 -0.29 14.56 4.43
C LEU A 92 -1.48 13.58 4.49
N LYS A 93 -2.47 13.80 3.63
CA LYS A 93 -3.69 12.98 3.59
C LYS A 93 -3.43 11.54 3.12
N VAL A 94 -2.38 11.29 2.33
CA VAL A 94 -2.04 9.94 1.86
C VAL A 94 -1.21 9.13 2.86
N LEU A 95 -0.75 9.69 3.97
CA LEU A 95 0.02 8.97 4.99
C LEU A 95 -0.64 7.67 5.49
N PRO A 96 -1.97 7.57 5.64
CA PRO A 96 -2.62 6.34 6.07
C PRO A 96 -2.33 5.12 5.15
N ILE A 97 -1.89 5.33 3.91
CA ILE A 97 -1.48 4.24 3.00
C ILE A 97 -0.34 3.40 3.60
N LEU A 98 0.47 3.98 4.51
CA LEU A 98 1.58 3.29 5.16
C LEU A 98 1.14 2.14 6.07
N ALA A 99 -0.13 2.09 6.48
CA ALA A 99 -0.69 0.94 7.21
C ALA A 99 -0.48 -0.38 6.45
N TYR A 100 -0.47 -0.35 5.11
CA TYR A 100 -0.18 -1.55 4.32
C TYR A 100 1.31 -1.93 4.32
N HIS A 101 2.20 -0.97 4.48
CA HIS A 101 3.61 -1.28 4.74
C HIS A 101 3.76 -1.94 6.11
N ASP A 102 3.07 -1.43 7.13
CA ASP A 102 3.10 -1.97 8.48
C ASP A 102 2.48 -3.37 8.54
N LEU A 103 1.45 -3.65 7.76
CA LEU A 103 0.85 -4.98 7.64
C LEU A 103 1.88 -6.05 7.28
N PHE A 104 2.87 -5.74 6.44
CA PHE A 104 3.89 -6.69 5.97
C PHE A 104 5.21 -6.63 6.74
N ASN A 105 5.45 -5.58 7.51
CA ASN A 105 6.73 -5.35 8.20
C ASN A 105 6.56 -5.19 9.72
N GLY A 106 5.34 -5.02 10.18
CA GLY A 106 5.01 -4.94 11.61
C GLY A 106 4.68 -6.30 12.22
N GLU A 107 4.39 -6.28 13.50
CA GLU A 107 3.99 -7.48 14.24
C GLU A 107 2.49 -7.73 14.05
N VAL A 108 2.16 -8.84 13.40
CA VAL A 108 0.80 -9.34 13.26
C VAL A 108 0.58 -10.46 14.26
N ASN A 109 -0.44 -10.36 15.08
CA ASN A 109 -0.72 -11.32 16.15
C ASN A 109 -1.96 -12.16 15.82
N ALA A 110 -1.86 -13.49 15.95
CA ALA A 110 -3.00 -14.38 15.83
C ALA A 110 -3.86 -14.33 17.09
N LYS A 111 -5.08 -13.76 17.00
CA LYS A 111 -6.07 -13.74 18.08
C LYS A 111 -6.80 -15.07 18.21
N LYS A 112 -7.06 -15.73 17.10
CA LYS A 112 -7.77 -17.01 17.05
C LYS A 112 -7.28 -17.85 15.89
N VAL A 113 -7.11 -19.13 16.12
CA VAL A 113 -6.75 -20.11 15.10
C VAL A 113 -7.66 -21.33 15.25
N GLN A 114 -8.29 -21.77 14.17
CA GLN A 114 -9.20 -22.89 14.18
C GLN A 114 -9.14 -23.65 12.85
N ALA A 115 -9.31 -24.96 12.90
CA ALA A 115 -9.55 -25.76 11.71
C ALA A 115 -10.99 -25.51 11.21
N ASN A 116 -11.16 -25.35 9.92
CA ASN A 116 -12.43 -25.22 9.24
C ASN A 116 -12.54 -26.27 8.13
N TYR A 117 -13.73 -26.79 7.94
CA TYR A 117 -14.01 -27.74 6.89
C TYR A 117 -14.96 -27.13 5.87
N TYR A 118 -14.65 -27.30 4.61
CA TYR A 118 -15.49 -26.84 3.52
C TYR A 118 -15.55 -27.87 2.40
N THR A 119 -16.54 -27.74 1.53
CA THR A 119 -16.64 -28.58 0.33
C THR A 119 -16.21 -27.74 -0.87
N ASP A 120 -15.25 -28.26 -1.64
CA ASP A 120 -14.79 -27.60 -2.86
C ASP A 120 -15.82 -27.72 -4.01
N TYR A 121 -15.56 -27.03 -5.12
CA TYR A 121 -16.47 -27.07 -6.29
C TYR A 121 -16.63 -28.45 -6.91
N SER A 122 -15.73 -29.37 -6.64
CA SER A 122 -15.77 -30.76 -7.11
C SER A 122 -16.47 -31.68 -6.13
N GLY A 123 -17.02 -31.17 -5.02
CA GLY A 123 -17.70 -31.93 -4.00
C GLY A 123 -16.77 -32.60 -2.96
N ASN A 124 -15.47 -32.34 -3.01
CA ASN A 124 -14.51 -32.94 -2.06
C ASN A 124 -14.49 -32.15 -0.76
N ARG A 125 -14.48 -32.86 0.36
CA ARG A 125 -14.28 -32.25 1.68
C ARG A 125 -12.80 -31.83 1.81
N ARG A 126 -12.59 -30.57 2.15
CA ARG A 126 -11.28 -29.96 2.35
C ARG A 126 -11.17 -29.37 3.75
N GLN A 127 -9.96 -29.21 4.20
CA GLN A 127 -9.65 -28.56 5.47
C GLN A 127 -8.83 -27.29 5.20
N GLU A 128 -9.09 -26.28 5.98
CA GLU A 128 -8.31 -25.04 6.02
C GLU A 128 -8.07 -24.60 7.45
N LEU A 129 -6.96 -23.92 7.69
CA LEU A 129 -6.70 -23.19 8.90
C LEU A 129 -7.27 -21.80 8.73
N LEU A 130 -8.21 -21.43 9.58
CA LEU A 130 -8.80 -20.09 9.64
C LEU A 130 -8.16 -19.33 10.80
N MET A 131 -7.42 -18.29 10.48
CA MET A 131 -6.76 -17.43 11.46
C MET A 131 -7.42 -16.06 11.48
N THR A 132 -7.79 -15.59 12.68
CA THR A 132 -8.15 -14.20 12.93
C THR A 132 -6.93 -13.48 13.48
N LEU A 133 -6.50 -12.44 12.78
CA LEU A 133 -5.28 -11.70 13.08
C LEU A 133 -5.62 -10.31 13.60
N SER A 134 -4.78 -9.79 14.49
CA SER A 134 -4.76 -8.39 14.89
C SER A 134 -3.66 -7.69 14.12
N LEU A 135 -3.99 -6.59 13.50
CA LEU A 135 -3.06 -5.80 12.68
C LEU A 135 -2.33 -4.76 13.53
N PRO A 136 -1.09 -4.40 13.20
CA PRO A 136 -0.33 -3.39 13.93
C PRO A 136 -0.90 -1.98 13.76
N THR A 137 -1.50 -1.71 12.62
CA THR A 137 -2.11 -0.42 12.26
C THR A 137 -3.43 -0.68 11.54
N PRO A 138 -4.52 0.02 11.88
CA PRO A 138 -5.79 -0.11 11.18
C PRO A 138 -5.67 0.21 9.69
N LEU A 139 -6.28 -0.60 8.84
CA LEU A 139 -6.28 -0.41 7.40
C LEU A 139 -7.31 0.63 6.99
N PRO A 140 -6.93 1.69 6.26
CA PRO A 140 -7.86 2.75 5.87
C PRO A 140 -8.90 2.29 4.84
N VAL A 141 -8.61 1.26 4.06
CA VAL A 141 -9.51 0.65 3.07
C VAL A 141 -9.40 -0.86 3.18
N PRO A 142 -10.52 -1.60 3.21
CA PRO A 142 -10.50 -3.04 3.22
C PRO A 142 -9.79 -3.63 2.01
N VAL A 143 -9.01 -4.68 2.22
CA VAL A 143 -8.28 -5.38 1.15
C VAL A 143 -8.52 -6.86 1.21
N SER A 144 -8.52 -7.51 0.04
CA SER A 144 -8.57 -8.96 -0.06
C SER A 144 -7.70 -9.46 -1.19
N LEU A 145 -7.04 -10.58 -0.96
CA LEU A 145 -6.11 -11.20 -1.90
C LEU A 145 -6.17 -12.71 -1.79
N SER A 146 -6.09 -13.38 -2.93
CA SER A 146 -5.81 -14.81 -3.02
C SER A 146 -4.43 -15.01 -3.64
N VAL A 147 -3.59 -15.81 -3.00
CA VAL A 147 -2.27 -16.20 -3.52
C VAL A 147 -2.18 -17.73 -3.44
N GLY A 148 -2.12 -18.37 -4.58
CA GLY A 148 -2.28 -19.81 -4.66
C GLY A 148 -3.62 -20.24 -4.06
N SER A 149 -3.57 -21.12 -3.09
CA SER A 149 -4.76 -21.59 -2.33
C SER A 149 -5.02 -20.85 -1.03
N CYS A 150 -4.16 -19.89 -0.66
CA CYS A 150 -4.36 -19.06 0.52
C CYS A 150 -5.26 -17.85 0.20
N TYR A 151 -6.06 -17.42 1.17
CA TYR A 151 -6.90 -16.24 1.08
C TYR A 151 -6.68 -15.33 2.28
N PHE A 152 -6.48 -14.05 2.00
CA PHE A 152 -6.36 -13.00 3.01
C PHE A 152 -7.47 -11.95 2.81
N LYS A 153 -8.09 -11.53 3.90
CA LYS A 153 -8.99 -10.37 3.96
C LYS A 153 -8.61 -9.54 5.18
N GLY A 154 -8.24 -8.27 4.97
CA GLY A 154 -7.98 -7.30 6.03
C GLY A 154 -9.02 -6.19 6.00
N GLU A 155 -9.47 -5.77 7.18
CA GLU A 155 -10.45 -4.71 7.39
C GLU A 155 -10.22 -4.10 8.78
N ASP A 156 -10.04 -2.78 8.81
CA ASP A 156 -9.74 -2.05 10.02
C ASP A 156 -8.53 -2.66 10.77
N ASP A 157 -8.63 -2.95 12.04
CA ASP A 157 -7.57 -3.50 12.91
C ASP A 157 -7.47 -5.04 12.89
N THR A 158 -8.26 -5.71 12.03
CA THR A 158 -8.30 -7.17 11.98
C THR A 158 -8.11 -7.71 10.57
N ALA A 159 -7.64 -8.96 10.49
CA ALA A 159 -7.62 -9.70 9.24
C ALA A 159 -7.99 -11.16 9.45
N THR A 160 -8.48 -11.76 8.37
CA THR A 160 -8.70 -13.20 8.26
C THR A 160 -7.70 -13.77 7.25
N LEU A 161 -6.96 -14.79 7.67
CA LEU A 161 -6.10 -15.57 6.79
C LEU A 161 -6.60 -17.02 6.76
N LYS A 162 -6.83 -17.53 5.55
CA LYS A 162 -7.18 -18.92 5.29
C LYS A 162 -6.03 -19.62 4.61
N VAL A 163 -5.58 -20.71 5.19
CA VAL A 163 -4.48 -21.55 4.67
C VAL A 163 -5.00 -22.98 4.53
N PRO A 164 -4.94 -23.60 3.35
CA PRO A 164 -5.35 -24.98 3.21
C PRO A 164 -4.45 -25.89 4.05
N LEU A 165 -5.06 -26.86 4.69
CA LEU A 165 -4.36 -27.93 5.36
C LEU A 165 -4.16 -29.07 4.35
N ILE A 166 -2.92 -29.53 4.25
CA ILE A 166 -2.57 -30.70 3.45
C ILE A 166 -2.38 -31.85 4.44
N GLU A 167 -3.18 -32.86 4.27
CA GLU A 167 -3.11 -34.11 5.05
C GLU A 167 -2.44 -35.17 4.18
N GLU A 168 -1.14 -35.23 4.25
CA GLU A 168 -0.30 -36.15 3.48
C GLU A 168 0.79 -36.73 4.35
N GLU A 169 1.22 -37.95 4.02
CA GLU A 169 2.36 -38.58 4.65
C GLU A 169 3.65 -37.90 4.17
N LEU A 170 4.35 -37.24 5.09
CA LEU A 170 5.65 -36.63 4.81
C LEU A 170 6.70 -37.71 4.66
N LYS A 171 7.14 -37.95 3.40
CA LYS A 171 8.29 -38.84 3.12
C LYS A 171 9.57 -38.02 3.10
N TYR A 172 10.41 -38.21 4.12
CA TYR A 172 11.74 -37.61 4.14
C TYR A 172 12.72 -38.52 3.37
N PHE A 173 13.39 -37.96 2.40
CA PHE A 173 14.43 -38.65 1.61
C PHE A 173 15.84 -38.24 2.06
N TYR A 174 16.13 -38.44 3.34
CA TYR A 174 17.49 -38.27 3.82
C TYR A 174 18.31 -39.52 3.50
N ALA A 175 19.58 -39.36 3.14
CA ALA A 175 20.48 -40.49 2.90
C ALA A 175 20.60 -41.44 4.11
N ASN A 176 20.41 -40.88 5.32
CA ASN A 176 20.45 -41.57 6.61
C ASN A 176 19.08 -41.61 7.31
N TYR A 177 17.99 -41.79 6.55
CA TYR A 177 16.61 -41.81 7.07
C TYR A 177 16.38 -42.72 8.27
N LYS A 178 17.22 -43.77 8.41
CA LYS A 178 17.16 -44.74 9.53
C LYS A 178 17.57 -44.13 10.89
N ASP A 179 18.25 -42.99 10.89
CA ASP A 179 18.71 -42.32 12.08
C ASP A 179 17.64 -41.37 12.67
N TYR A 180 16.48 -41.24 11.98
CA TYR A 180 15.36 -40.41 12.39
C TYR A 180 14.16 -41.24 12.79
N TYR A 181 13.58 -40.95 13.94
CA TYR A 181 12.30 -41.53 14.40
C TYR A 181 11.17 -40.56 14.04
N TYR A 182 10.06 -41.12 13.61
CA TYR A 182 8.82 -40.39 13.28
C TYR A 182 7.85 -40.43 14.48
#